data_9de6fbe8f9d1d42d4d098053e3c4c09e
#
_entry.id   9de6fbe8f9d1d42d4d098053e3c4c09e
#
_cell.length_a   1.000
_cell.length_b   1.000
_cell.length_c   1.000
_cell.angle_alpha   90.00
_cell.angle_beta   90.00
_cell.angle_gamma   90.00
#
_symmetry.space_group_name_H-M   'P 1'
#
loop_
_entity.id
_entity.type
_entity.pdbx_description
1 polymer ?
#
loop_
_entity_poly.entity_id
_entity_poly.type
_entity_poly.pdbx_seq_one_letter_code
_entity_poly.pdbx_strand_id
1 'polypeptide(L)'
;NANSDVMHGGFQDNGNFITFSPNPTSHWNMPFNGDGCFAGIADNEEDFYLTIQRGVMYKMKLDTNAERLAFNRMDPISADSTNYMFINPMVMDDNADIIYWAEGHKFWRNNDLANIQYNNSHAKSDLGWHLFSDSLPSSSMKISVIETSVNPANVVYLGTQNKYIYRI
;
A
#
# COMPACT_ATOMS: atom_id res chain seq x y z
N ASN A 1 5.75 -3.21 -11.99
CA ASN A 1 5.93 -2.10 -12.91
C ASN A 1 6.99 -2.45 -13.96
N ALA A 2 6.67 -2.29 -15.27
CA ALA A 2 7.57 -2.64 -16.37
C ALA A 2 8.71 -1.62 -16.57
N ASN A 3 8.55 -0.40 -16.07
CA ASN A 3 9.56 0.66 -16.17
C ASN A 3 10.39 0.73 -14.88
N SER A 4 11.66 0.42 -14.98
CA SER A 4 12.59 0.44 -13.84
C SER A 4 13.08 1.84 -13.45
N ASP A 5 12.65 2.89 -14.18
CA ASP A 5 13.15 4.24 -13.96
C ASP A 5 12.42 4.94 -12.80
N VAL A 6 11.22 4.47 -12.46
CA VAL A 6 10.45 5.01 -11.34
C VAL A 6 10.65 4.14 -10.11
N MET A 7 11.19 4.74 -9.06
CA MET A 7 11.42 4.07 -7.79
C MET A 7 10.76 4.83 -6.65
N HIS A 8 10.10 4.10 -5.76
CA HIS A 8 9.42 4.63 -4.59
C HIS A 8 9.83 3.84 -3.35
N GLY A 9 10.11 4.52 -2.24
CA GLY A 9 10.49 3.88 -0.98
C GLY A 9 10.03 4.67 0.23
N GLY A 10 9.63 3.95 1.27
CA GLY A 10 9.30 4.51 2.58
C GLY A 10 10.45 4.33 3.56
N PHE A 11 10.72 5.36 4.35
CA PHE A 11 11.78 5.38 5.35
C PHE A 11 11.22 5.83 6.69
N GLN A 12 11.39 5.00 7.72
CA GLN A 12 10.98 5.36 9.08
C GLN A 12 11.70 6.64 9.52
N ASP A 13 10.99 7.55 10.17
CA ASP A 13 11.44 8.87 10.63
C ASP A 13 11.84 9.86 9.50
N ASN A 14 11.75 9.46 8.22
CA ASN A 14 12.25 10.27 7.11
C ASN A 14 11.24 10.46 5.96
N GLY A 15 10.05 9.89 6.01
CA GLY A 15 9.02 10.08 4.99
C GLY A 15 9.05 9.06 3.83
N ASN A 16 8.32 9.38 2.78
CA ASN A 16 8.27 8.61 1.55
C ASN A 16 8.99 9.36 0.44
N PHE A 17 9.89 8.68 -0.26
CA PHE A 17 10.72 9.25 -1.32
C PHE A 17 10.45 8.57 -2.64
N ILE A 18 10.55 9.36 -3.72
CA ILE A 18 10.37 8.88 -5.09
C ILE A 18 11.39 9.54 -6.03
N THR A 19 11.79 8.82 -7.06
CA THR A 19 12.54 9.34 -8.20
C THR A 19 12.00 8.79 -9.50
N PHE A 20 12.06 9.59 -10.55
CA PHE A 20 11.74 9.22 -11.94
C PHE A 20 13.00 9.02 -12.78
N SER A 21 14.13 8.74 -12.16
CA SER A 21 15.40 8.63 -12.86
C SER A 21 16.13 7.35 -12.50
N PRO A 22 16.64 6.58 -13.48
CA PRO A 22 17.47 5.41 -13.25
C PRO A 22 18.88 5.76 -12.77
N ASN A 23 19.26 7.04 -12.79
CA ASN A 23 20.59 7.45 -12.38
C ASN A 23 20.74 7.34 -10.85
N PRO A 24 21.69 6.54 -10.35
CA PRO A 24 21.88 6.32 -8.92
C PRO A 24 22.29 7.58 -8.14
N THR A 25 22.72 8.64 -8.82
CA THR A 25 23.06 9.92 -8.20
C THR A 25 21.94 10.96 -8.30
N SER A 26 20.78 10.60 -8.84
CA SER A 26 19.63 11.50 -8.93
C SER A 26 19.08 11.83 -7.55
N HIS A 27 18.54 13.04 -7.44
CA HIS A 27 17.79 13.42 -6.25
C HIS A 27 16.50 12.62 -6.15
N TRP A 28 16.15 12.25 -4.93
CA TRP A 28 14.86 11.72 -4.57
C TRP A 28 14.04 12.82 -3.90
N ASN A 29 12.83 13.01 -4.35
CA ASN A 29 11.91 13.97 -3.75
C ASN A 29 11.01 13.29 -2.73
N MET A 30 10.62 14.03 -1.69
CA MET A 30 9.75 13.56 -0.61
C MET A 30 8.35 14.15 -0.75
N PRO A 31 7.45 13.52 -1.53
CA PRO A 31 6.10 14.02 -1.74
C PRO A 31 5.21 13.89 -0.50
N PHE A 32 5.60 13.04 0.47
CA PHE A 32 4.83 12.83 1.68
C PHE A 32 5.72 12.56 2.89
N ASN A 33 5.44 13.30 3.98
CA ASN A 33 6.14 13.17 5.27
C ASN A 33 5.50 12.09 6.16
N GLY A 34 6.12 11.77 7.28
CA GLY A 34 5.72 10.77 8.27
C GLY A 34 6.73 9.63 8.34
N ASP A 35 6.39 8.54 9.04
CA ASP A 35 7.17 7.30 8.98
C ASP A 35 6.80 6.55 7.71
N GLY A 36 7.59 6.71 6.66
CA GLY A 36 7.35 6.01 5.40
C GLY A 36 7.46 4.50 5.59
N CYS A 37 6.46 3.76 5.05
CA CYS A 37 6.36 2.32 5.17
C CYS A 37 6.34 1.66 3.79
N PHE A 38 5.21 1.08 3.40
CA PHE A 38 5.05 0.42 2.10
C PHE A 38 4.69 1.42 1.00
N ALA A 39 5.06 1.08 -0.22
CA ALA A 39 4.78 1.88 -1.41
C ALA A 39 4.34 0.99 -2.57
N GLY A 40 3.54 1.53 -3.47
CA GLY A 40 3.11 0.90 -4.71
C GLY A 40 3.01 1.93 -5.83
N ILE A 41 3.22 1.47 -7.05
CA ILE A 41 3.12 2.27 -8.26
C ILE A 41 2.15 1.54 -9.19
N ALA A 42 1.10 2.22 -9.64
CA ALA A 42 0.17 1.65 -10.61
C ALA A 42 0.86 1.38 -11.96
N ASP A 43 0.31 0.47 -12.76
CA ASP A 43 0.85 0.12 -14.08
C ASP A 43 0.86 1.30 -15.06
N ASN A 44 -0.04 2.28 -14.86
CA ASN A 44 -0.07 3.51 -15.64
C ASN A 44 1.03 4.52 -15.27
N GLU A 45 1.76 4.29 -14.17
CA GLU A 45 2.78 5.20 -13.61
C GLU A 45 2.29 6.62 -13.30
N GLU A 46 0.97 6.82 -13.21
CA GLU A 46 0.35 8.10 -12.86
C GLU A 46 -0.15 8.12 -11.42
N ASP A 47 -0.53 6.96 -10.90
CA ASP A 47 -1.06 6.77 -9.55
C ASP A 47 -0.01 6.14 -8.65
N PHE A 48 0.28 6.79 -7.53
CA PHE A 48 1.24 6.33 -6.53
C PHE A 48 0.52 6.06 -5.23
N TYR A 49 0.85 4.94 -4.60
CA TYR A 49 0.29 4.52 -3.32
C TYR A 49 1.39 4.49 -2.29
N LEU A 50 1.12 5.00 -1.10
CA LEU A 50 2.05 4.96 0.00
C LEU A 50 1.34 4.73 1.32
N THR A 51 2.08 4.19 2.26
CA THR A 51 1.64 4.08 3.63
C THR A 51 2.58 4.81 4.56
N ILE A 52 2.03 5.32 5.64
CA ILE A 52 2.75 5.84 6.78
C ILE A 52 2.37 5.05 8.04
N GLN A 53 2.97 5.40 9.15
CA GLN A 53 2.76 4.68 10.41
C GLN A 53 1.27 4.46 10.75
N ARG A 54 1.00 3.36 11.44
CA ARG A 54 -0.32 2.98 11.96
C ARG A 54 -1.40 2.84 10.88
N GLY A 55 -1.00 2.31 9.73
CA GLY A 55 -1.95 1.92 8.69
C GLY A 55 -2.59 3.06 7.91
N VAL A 56 -2.08 4.26 7.98
CA VAL A 56 -2.59 5.36 7.15
C VAL A 56 -2.07 5.18 5.72
N MET A 57 -2.99 5.16 4.75
CA MET A 57 -2.70 4.95 3.34
C MET A 57 -3.19 6.10 2.49
N TYR A 58 -2.39 6.48 1.49
CA TYR A 58 -2.73 7.51 0.53
C TYR A 58 -2.54 7.04 -0.91
N LYS A 59 -3.46 7.48 -1.78
CA LYS A 59 -3.27 7.57 -3.23
C LYS A 59 -2.77 8.96 -3.56
N MET A 60 -1.77 9.09 -4.45
CA MET A 60 -1.22 10.38 -4.87
C MET A 60 -1.07 10.46 -6.37
N LYS A 61 -1.13 11.69 -6.87
CA LYS A 61 -0.68 12.10 -8.20
C LYS A 61 0.51 13.03 -8.05
N LEU A 62 1.54 12.79 -8.87
CA LEU A 62 2.78 13.55 -8.84
C LEU A 62 3.01 14.22 -10.19
N ASP A 63 3.81 15.29 -10.21
CA ASP A 63 4.34 15.85 -11.44
C ASP A 63 5.67 15.16 -11.84
N THR A 64 6.26 15.60 -12.94
CA THR A 64 7.52 15.04 -13.47
C THR A 64 8.74 15.29 -12.57
N ASN A 65 8.62 16.13 -11.56
CA ASN A 65 9.64 16.40 -10.56
C ASN A 65 9.37 15.63 -9.25
N ALA A 66 8.40 14.72 -9.25
CA ALA A 66 7.91 14.01 -8.07
C ALA A 66 7.32 14.92 -6.97
N GLU A 67 6.87 16.14 -7.36
CA GLU A 67 6.11 17.00 -6.47
C GLU A 67 4.64 16.60 -6.45
N ARG A 68 4.04 16.63 -5.26
CA ARG A 68 2.66 16.21 -5.07
C ARG A 68 1.67 17.19 -5.70
N LEU A 69 0.93 16.76 -6.73
CA LEU A 69 -0.15 17.51 -7.35
C LEU A 69 -1.48 17.33 -6.62
N ALA A 70 -1.79 16.10 -6.23
CA ALA A 70 -3.04 15.76 -5.56
C ALA A 70 -2.87 14.49 -4.71
N PHE A 71 -3.76 14.30 -3.75
CA PHE A 71 -3.79 13.10 -2.92
C PHE A 71 -5.21 12.78 -2.42
N ASN A 72 -5.38 11.55 -1.93
CA ASN A 72 -6.51 11.19 -1.12
C ASN A 72 -6.14 10.08 -0.14
N ARG A 73 -6.60 10.19 1.10
CA ARG A 73 -6.50 9.11 2.05
C ARG A 73 -7.47 8.00 1.65
N MET A 74 -7.04 6.74 1.76
CA MET A 74 -7.82 5.64 1.22
C MET A 74 -7.90 4.41 2.13
N ASP A 75 -7.25 4.39 3.29
CA ASP A 75 -7.42 3.27 4.22
C ASP A 75 -8.91 3.14 4.63
N PRO A 76 -9.45 1.90 4.78
CA PRO A 76 -10.88 1.69 4.91
C PRO A 76 -11.45 2.28 6.22
N ILE A 77 -12.64 2.92 6.12
CA ILE A 77 -13.38 3.46 7.28
C ILE A 77 -13.81 2.31 8.19
N SER A 78 -14.29 1.23 7.58
CA SER A 78 -14.85 0.06 8.27
C SER A 78 -13.81 -0.80 8.97
N ALA A 79 -12.53 -0.59 8.72
CA ALA A 79 -11.45 -1.31 9.41
C ALA A 79 -11.16 -0.72 10.79
N ASP A 80 -10.96 -1.62 11.75
CA ASP A 80 -10.56 -1.25 13.11
C ASP A 80 -9.06 -0.92 13.18
N SER A 81 -8.74 0.36 13.20
CA SER A 81 -7.37 0.85 13.24
C SER A 81 -6.58 0.46 14.51
N THR A 82 -7.24 -0.03 15.56
CA THR A 82 -6.56 -0.54 16.76
C THR A 82 -5.85 -1.87 16.48
N ASN A 83 -6.23 -2.56 15.42
CA ASN A 83 -5.60 -3.80 14.95
C ASN A 83 -4.39 -3.55 14.02
N TYR A 84 -4.16 -2.32 13.58
CA TYR A 84 -3.04 -2.01 12.70
C TYR A 84 -1.71 -2.10 13.43
N MET A 85 -0.70 -2.56 12.72
CA MET A 85 0.69 -2.50 13.17
C MET A 85 1.24 -1.07 12.97
N PHE A 86 2.34 -0.75 13.63
CA PHE A 86 3.04 0.52 13.37
C PHE A 86 3.46 0.60 11.89
N ILE A 87 4.17 -0.41 11.39
CA ILE A 87 4.40 -0.64 9.97
C ILE A 87 3.37 -1.70 9.53
N ASN A 88 2.24 -1.24 9.00
CA ASN A 88 1.12 -2.12 8.69
C ASN A 88 1.28 -2.72 7.29
N PRO A 89 1.22 -4.07 7.13
CA PRO A 89 1.48 -4.71 5.85
C PRO A 89 0.52 -4.28 4.75
N MET A 90 1.10 -3.96 3.61
CA MET A 90 0.44 -3.67 2.35
C MET A 90 1.23 -4.31 1.22
N VAL A 91 0.55 -4.80 0.20
CA VAL A 91 1.13 -5.16 -1.08
C VAL A 91 0.22 -4.71 -2.22
N MET A 92 0.80 -4.30 -3.32
CA MET A 92 0.13 -4.10 -4.59
C MET A 92 0.44 -5.29 -5.50
N ASP A 93 -0.59 -5.84 -6.13
CA ASP A 93 -0.43 -7.00 -7.02
C ASP A 93 0.22 -6.58 -8.34
N ASP A 94 1.29 -7.24 -8.72
CA ASP A 94 2.03 -6.95 -9.96
C ASP A 94 1.27 -7.31 -11.25
N ASN A 95 0.19 -8.11 -11.15
CA ASN A 95 -0.60 -8.54 -12.31
C ASN A 95 -1.88 -7.69 -12.51
N ALA A 96 -2.22 -6.86 -11.54
CA ALA A 96 -3.43 -6.05 -11.58
C ALA A 96 -3.31 -4.90 -10.57
N ASP A 97 -3.97 -3.79 -10.85
CA ASP A 97 -4.06 -2.68 -9.89
C ASP A 97 -4.97 -3.06 -8.71
N ILE A 98 -4.46 -3.95 -7.85
CA ILE A 98 -5.13 -4.43 -6.64
C ILE A 98 -4.22 -4.20 -5.45
N ILE A 99 -4.75 -3.64 -4.39
CA ILE A 99 -4.05 -3.52 -3.11
C ILE A 99 -4.64 -4.49 -2.09
N TYR A 100 -3.76 -5.22 -1.40
CA TYR A 100 -4.09 -6.01 -0.22
C TYR A 100 -3.56 -5.32 1.03
N TRP A 101 -4.35 -5.37 2.11
CA TRP A 101 -4.12 -4.61 3.33
C TRP A 101 -4.43 -5.42 4.58
N ALA A 102 -3.54 -5.41 5.56
CA ALA A 102 -3.73 -6.15 6.82
C ALA A 102 -4.53 -5.37 7.87
N GLU A 103 -5.41 -6.08 8.59
CA GLU A 103 -6.07 -5.63 9.81
C GLU A 103 -5.97 -6.71 10.88
N GLY A 104 -4.85 -6.76 11.59
CA GLY A 104 -4.61 -7.82 12.57
C GLY A 104 -4.61 -9.21 11.92
N HIS A 105 -5.63 -10.04 12.21
CA HIS A 105 -5.80 -11.38 11.64
C HIS A 105 -6.67 -11.41 10.37
N LYS A 106 -7.22 -10.28 9.98
CA LYS A 106 -8.05 -10.09 8.78
C LYS A 106 -7.25 -9.39 7.70
N PHE A 107 -7.71 -9.48 6.46
CA PHE A 107 -7.14 -8.67 5.38
C PHE A 107 -8.22 -8.19 4.43
N TRP A 108 -7.91 -7.07 3.82
CA TRP A 108 -8.76 -6.35 2.89
C TRP A 108 -8.17 -6.37 1.51
N ARG A 109 -9.03 -6.29 0.52
CA ARG A 109 -8.66 -6.10 -0.88
C ARG A 109 -9.37 -4.88 -1.44
N ASN A 110 -8.63 -4.03 -2.18
CA ASN A 110 -9.20 -2.99 -3.01
C ASN A 110 -8.85 -3.27 -4.48
N ASN A 111 -9.86 -3.45 -5.31
CA ASN A 111 -9.74 -3.67 -6.75
C ASN A 111 -10.43 -2.58 -7.59
N ASP A 112 -10.68 -1.43 -6.99
CA ASP A 112 -11.33 -0.29 -7.63
C ASP A 112 -10.52 1.01 -7.44
N LEU A 113 -9.19 0.88 -7.52
CA LEU A 113 -8.24 1.96 -7.24
C LEU A 113 -8.41 3.15 -8.19
N ALA A 114 -8.79 2.89 -9.46
CA ALA A 114 -8.99 3.92 -10.47
C ALA A 114 -10.12 4.90 -10.11
N ASN A 115 -11.16 4.44 -9.42
CA ASN A 115 -12.32 5.25 -9.05
C ASN A 115 -12.10 6.08 -7.77
N ILE A 116 -10.99 5.89 -7.06
CA ILE A 116 -10.64 6.74 -5.91
C ILE A 116 -10.25 8.12 -6.43
N GLN A 117 -11.11 9.11 -6.15
CA GLN A 117 -10.95 10.47 -6.63
C GLN A 117 -9.89 11.24 -5.82
N TYR A 118 -9.23 12.20 -6.47
CA TYR A 118 -8.30 13.12 -5.84
C TYR A 118 -9.03 14.34 -5.28
N ASN A 119 -9.31 14.33 -3.99
CA ASN A 119 -10.05 15.40 -3.30
C ASN A 119 -9.16 16.20 -2.32
N ASN A 120 -7.86 15.90 -2.26
CA ASN A 120 -6.93 16.42 -1.26
C ASN A 120 -7.44 16.18 0.19
N SER A 121 -8.05 15.01 0.39
CA SER A 121 -8.74 14.66 1.63
C SER A 121 -7.90 13.75 2.52
N HIS A 122 -7.93 14.03 3.82
CA HIS A 122 -7.40 13.14 4.86
C HIS A 122 -8.47 12.22 5.48
N ALA A 123 -9.69 12.24 4.95
CA ALA A 123 -10.75 11.33 5.38
C ALA A 123 -10.53 9.93 4.79
N LYS A 124 -10.75 8.90 5.60
CA LYS A 124 -10.77 7.49 5.16
C LYS A 124 -11.85 7.25 4.11
N SER A 125 -11.73 6.14 3.38
CA SER A 125 -12.71 5.76 2.35
C SER A 125 -12.90 4.25 2.31
N ASP A 126 -14.16 3.80 2.21
CA ASP A 126 -14.48 2.38 1.96
C ASP A 126 -14.61 2.06 0.45
N LEU A 127 -14.39 3.04 -0.43
CA LEU A 127 -14.53 2.84 -1.86
C LEU A 127 -13.58 1.74 -2.37
N GLY A 128 -14.17 0.72 -2.98
CA GLY A 128 -13.44 -0.42 -3.55
C GLY A 128 -12.89 -1.42 -2.53
N TRP A 129 -13.02 -1.16 -1.23
CA TRP A 129 -12.54 -2.07 -0.21
C TRP A 129 -13.51 -3.20 0.09
N HIS A 130 -12.98 -4.41 0.12
CA HIS A 130 -13.70 -5.63 0.48
C HIS A 130 -12.90 -6.39 1.54
N LEU A 131 -13.56 -6.66 2.67
CA LEU A 131 -13.01 -7.55 3.68
C LEU A 131 -13.08 -8.99 3.17
N PHE A 132 -11.96 -9.70 3.17
CA PHE A 132 -11.96 -11.13 2.88
C PHE A 132 -12.66 -11.91 3.99
N SER A 133 -13.54 -12.84 3.60
CA SER A 133 -14.26 -13.70 4.55
C SER A 133 -13.34 -14.68 5.27
N ASP A 134 -12.25 -15.07 4.62
CA ASP A 134 -11.29 -16.03 5.13
C ASP A 134 -10.20 -15.33 5.94
N SER A 135 -10.58 -14.86 7.12
CA SER A 135 -9.62 -14.37 8.10
C SER A 135 -8.78 -15.53 8.66
N LEU A 136 -7.61 -15.20 9.22
CA LEU A 136 -6.79 -16.21 9.90
C LEU A 136 -7.57 -16.88 11.04
N PRO A 137 -7.27 -18.14 11.38
CA PRO A 137 -8.06 -18.96 12.32
C PRO A 137 -8.19 -18.39 13.73
N SER A 138 -7.33 -17.47 14.12
CA SER A 138 -7.35 -16.87 15.45
C SER A 138 -7.07 -15.37 15.41
N SER A 139 -7.84 -14.62 16.19
CA SER A 139 -7.65 -13.17 16.36
C SER A 139 -6.31 -12.79 17.03
N SER A 140 -5.64 -13.75 17.67
CA SER A 140 -4.29 -13.54 18.21
C SER A 140 -3.18 -13.59 17.14
N MET A 141 -3.49 -14.10 15.94
CA MET A 141 -2.56 -14.12 14.81
C MET A 141 -2.57 -12.77 14.12
N LYS A 142 -1.43 -12.11 14.07
CA LYS A 142 -1.30 -10.85 13.33
C LYS A 142 -0.54 -11.10 12.03
N ILE A 143 -1.12 -10.64 10.93
CA ILE A 143 -0.45 -10.63 9.62
C ILE A 143 0.70 -9.65 9.71
N SER A 144 1.91 -10.10 9.43
CA SER A 144 3.14 -9.29 9.47
C SER A 144 3.73 -9.03 8.08
N VAL A 145 3.30 -9.79 7.08
CA VAL A 145 3.66 -9.60 5.68
C VAL A 145 2.55 -10.14 4.78
N ILE A 146 2.32 -9.46 3.68
CA ILE A 146 1.46 -9.91 2.58
C ILE A 146 2.31 -9.88 1.32
N GLU A 147 2.20 -10.92 0.49
CA GLU A 147 2.89 -11.01 -0.79
C GLU A 147 1.97 -11.65 -1.82
N THR A 148 2.05 -11.21 -3.07
CA THR A 148 1.28 -11.76 -4.18
C THR A 148 2.17 -12.59 -5.08
N SER A 149 1.59 -13.59 -5.74
CA SER A 149 2.30 -14.43 -6.70
C SER A 149 2.08 -13.94 -8.12
N VAL A 150 3.16 -13.69 -8.83
CA VAL A 150 3.10 -13.35 -10.26
C VAL A 150 2.67 -14.57 -11.08
N ASN A 151 3.15 -15.76 -10.70
CA ASN A 151 2.77 -17.01 -11.36
C ASN A 151 2.76 -18.19 -10.37
N PRO A 152 1.61 -18.79 -10.09
CA PRO A 152 0.30 -18.49 -10.62
C PRO A 152 -0.27 -17.16 -10.12
N ALA A 153 -0.99 -16.44 -10.96
CA ALA A 153 -1.70 -15.23 -10.58
C ALA A 153 -2.85 -15.53 -9.59
N ASN A 154 -3.34 -14.50 -8.91
CA ASN A 154 -4.44 -14.57 -7.94
C ASN A 154 -4.15 -15.46 -6.72
N VAL A 155 -2.90 -15.57 -6.33
CA VAL A 155 -2.48 -16.24 -5.09
C VAL A 155 -1.85 -15.22 -4.18
N VAL A 156 -2.30 -15.19 -2.93
CA VAL A 156 -1.78 -14.31 -1.87
C VAL A 156 -1.16 -15.16 -0.78
N TYR A 157 0.03 -14.77 -0.34
CA TYR A 157 0.70 -15.37 0.81
C TYR A 157 0.64 -14.40 1.99
N LEU A 158 0.23 -14.90 3.13
CA LEU A 158 0.15 -14.16 4.40
C LEU A 158 1.15 -14.76 5.38
N GLY A 159 2.16 -14.01 5.76
CA GLY A 159 3.03 -14.39 6.88
C GLY A 159 2.54 -13.75 8.18
N THR A 160 2.70 -14.46 9.30
CA THR A 160 2.21 -14.03 10.60
C THR A 160 3.32 -13.89 11.64
N GLN A 161 3.10 -13.06 12.66
CA GLN A 161 4.01 -12.95 13.81
C GLN A 161 4.22 -14.27 14.53
N ASN A 162 3.26 -15.19 14.44
CA ASN A 162 3.29 -16.52 15.06
C ASN A 162 4.03 -17.58 14.22
N LYS A 163 4.78 -17.15 13.20
CA LYS A 163 5.63 -18.01 12.34
C LYS A 163 4.87 -18.96 11.42
N TYR A 164 3.62 -18.66 11.08
CA TYR A 164 2.84 -19.39 10.07
C TYR A 164 2.83 -18.62 8.74
N ILE A 165 2.76 -19.38 7.65
CA ILE A 165 2.50 -18.86 6.31
C ILE A 165 1.21 -19.51 5.81
N TYR A 166 0.31 -18.67 5.32
CA TYR A 166 -0.94 -19.08 4.69
C TYR A 166 -0.89 -18.74 3.22
N ARG A 167 -1.42 -19.63 2.41
CA ARG A 167 -1.68 -19.42 0.99
C ARG A 167 -3.18 -19.33 0.78
N ILE A 168 -3.63 -18.29 0.12
CA ILE A 168 -5.04 -18.00 -0.17
C ILE A 168 -5.23 -17.87 -1.67
#